data_f7009fb7a971d8c7f223be394b50e953
#
_entry.id   f7009fb7a971d8c7f223be394b50e953
#
_cell.length_a   1.000
_cell.length_b   1.000
_cell.length_c   1.000
_cell.angle_alpha   90.00
_cell.angle_beta   90.00
_cell.angle_gamma   90.00
#
_symmetry.space_group_name_H-M   'P 1'
#
loop_
_entity.id
_entity.type
_entity.pdbx_description
1 polymer ?
#
loop_
_entity_poly.entity_id
_entity_poly.type
_entity_poly.pdbx_seq_one_letter_code
_entity_poly.pdbx_strand_id
1 'polypeptide(L)'
;MSNYRVEKYTKENRLAWDTFISGAKNATFLFARDFMEYHSDRFTDYSLLVYKDDLLYAVLPANIVGDKLYSHKGLTYGSLVLSKSAKLLYTFEAFKALLAFLDAKAISSLELRNIPTFYNTMPSDELSYFLFKANATLIKRDALMVIDTSTKIKFQKNRREGINKAKRNGLTIAVEHNFEGFWNEILIPNLQKKHGVAPVHSLEE
;
A
#
# COMPACT_ATOMS: atom_id res chain seq x y z
N MET A 1 -8.65 -25.68 19.77
CA MET A 1 -8.21 -24.27 19.57
C MET A 1 -7.68 -24.18 18.15
N SER A 2 -8.01 -23.11 17.40
CA SER A 2 -7.42 -22.90 16.08
C SER A 2 -5.92 -22.67 16.21
N ASN A 3 -5.12 -23.27 15.33
CA ASN A 3 -3.68 -23.09 15.29
C ASN A 3 -3.35 -21.93 14.34
N TYR A 4 -2.51 -20.98 14.80
CA TYR A 4 -2.03 -19.89 13.98
C TYR A 4 -0.54 -20.04 13.71
N ARG A 5 -0.15 -19.95 12.45
CA ARG A 5 1.23 -20.09 11.99
C ARG A 5 1.60 -18.90 11.13
N VAL A 6 2.79 -18.35 11.35
CA VAL A 6 3.31 -17.23 10.57
C VAL A 6 4.55 -17.67 9.83
N GLU A 7 4.61 -17.36 8.55
CA GLU A 7 5.73 -17.71 7.68
C GLU A 7 6.20 -16.47 6.93
N LYS A 8 7.50 -16.42 6.66
CA LYS A 8 8.05 -15.45 5.73
C LYS A 8 7.69 -15.88 4.30
N TYR A 9 7.31 -14.92 3.47
CA TYR A 9 7.08 -15.13 2.04
C TYR A 9 8.33 -15.67 1.35
N THR A 10 8.11 -16.65 0.49
CA THR A 10 9.09 -17.13 -0.50
C THR A 10 8.44 -17.15 -1.88
N LYS A 11 9.24 -17.30 -2.94
CA LYS A 11 8.71 -17.31 -4.33
C LYS A 11 7.71 -18.44 -4.59
N GLU A 12 7.82 -19.53 -3.86
CA GLU A 12 6.87 -20.65 -3.93
C GLU A 12 5.47 -20.25 -3.46
N ASN A 13 5.37 -19.25 -2.60
CA ASN A 13 4.09 -18.73 -2.10
C ASN A 13 3.41 -17.75 -3.06
N ARG A 14 4.03 -17.37 -4.20
CA ARG A 14 3.55 -16.30 -5.07
C ARG A 14 2.10 -16.49 -5.51
N LEU A 15 1.76 -17.67 -6.02
CA LEU A 15 0.41 -17.96 -6.48
C LEU A 15 -0.62 -17.86 -5.33
N ALA A 16 -0.28 -18.40 -4.16
CA ALA A 16 -1.15 -18.32 -2.98
C ALA A 16 -1.33 -16.87 -2.51
N TRP A 17 -0.25 -16.09 -2.52
CA TRP A 17 -0.26 -14.66 -2.19
C TRP A 17 -1.18 -13.87 -3.13
N ASP A 18 -0.94 -13.93 -4.45
CA ASP A 18 -1.69 -13.13 -5.43
C ASP A 18 -3.16 -13.55 -5.49
N THR A 19 -3.45 -14.85 -5.35
CA THR A 19 -4.82 -15.35 -5.20
C THR A 19 -5.49 -14.76 -3.97
N PHE A 20 -4.80 -14.72 -2.83
CA PHE A 20 -5.30 -14.13 -1.60
C PHE A 20 -5.58 -12.63 -1.76
N ILE A 21 -4.64 -11.88 -2.33
CA ILE A 21 -4.78 -10.43 -2.58
C ILE A 21 -6.01 -10.13 -3.45
N SER A 22 -6.22 -10.89 -4.51
CA SER A 22 -7.38 -10.69 -5.41
C SER A 22 -8.74 -10.87 -4.72
N GLY A 23 -8.78 -11.69 -3.67
CA GLY A 23 -9.99 -12.01 -2.89
C GLY A 23 -10.10 -11.28 -1.56
N ALA A 24 -9.13 -10.47 -1.16
CA ALA A 24 -9.09 -9.83 0.15
C ALA A 24 -10.10 -8.68 0.29
N LYS A 25 -10.48 -8.34 1.54
CA LYS A 25 -11.42 -7.24 1.79
C LYS A 25 -10.78 -5.86 1.80
N ASN A 26 -9.47 -5.77 2.07
CA ASN A 26 -8.70 -4.54 2.20
C ASN A 26 -7.37 -4.64 1.45
N ALA A 27 -7.43 -4.97 0.17
CA ALA A 27 -6.28 -5.03 -0.71
C ALA A 27 -6.42 -4.11 -1.93
N THR A 28 -5.28 -3.76 -2.52
CA THR A 28 -5.19 -3.10 -3.83
C THR A 28 -4.09 -3.77 -4.66
N PHE A 29 -3.97 -3.36 -5.93
CA PHE A 29 -2.94 -3.85 -6.83
C PHE A 29 -1.51 -3.63 -6.31
N LEU A 30 -1.30 -2.65 -5.41
CA LEU A 30 0.02 -2.39 -4.81
C LEU A 30 0.57 -3.60 -4.04
N PHE A 31 -0.30 -4.51 -3.60
CA PHE A 31 0.10 -5.70 -2.86
C PHE A 31 0.30 -6.94 -3.74
N ALA A 32 0.04 -6.85 -5.05
CA ALA A 32 0.39 -7.91 -6.00
C ALA A 32 1.91 -8.07 -6.09
N ARG A 33 2.39 -9.30 -6.21
CA ARG A 33 3.84 -9.57 -6.20
C ARG A 33 4.58 -8.93 -7.36
N ASP A 34 3.97 -8.85 -8.55
CA ASP A 34 4.56 -8.14 -9.68
C ASP A 34 4.87 -6.68 -9.34
N PHE A 35 3.95 -5.99 -8.65
CA PHE A 35 4.16 -4.61 -8.24
C PHE A 35 5.18 -4.48 -7.11
N MET A 36 5.13 -5.36 -6.10
CA MET A 36 6.05 -5.32 -4.96
C MET A 36 7.48 -5.66 -5.35
N GLU A 37 7.65 -6.65 -6.23
CA GLU A 37 8.96 -7.14 -6.67
C GLU A 37 9.64 -6.22 -7.69
N TYR A 38 8.90 -5.29 -8.27
CA TYR A 38 9.41 -4.25 -9.15
C TYR A 38 10.53 -3.40 -8.52
N HIS A 39 10.46 -3.18 -7.21
CA HIS A 39 11.48 -2.45 -6.45
C HIS A 39 12.37 -3.35 -5.57
N SER A 40 12.51 -4.61 -5.94
CA SER A 40 13.26 -5.60 -5.15
C SER A 40 14.76 -5.27 -4.98
N ASP A 41 15.31 -4.44 -5.86
CA ASP A 41 16.66 -3.89 -5.78
C ASP A 41 16.87 -2.91 -4.61
N ARG A 42 15.78 -2.23 -4.19
CA ARG A 42 15.80 -1.17 -3.16
C ARG A 42 15.28 -1.63 -1.80
N PHE A 43 14.51 -2.70 -1.74
CA PHE A 43 13.84 -3.15 -0.51
C PHE A 43 14.05 -4.64 -0.26
N THR A 44 14.57 -4.96 0.92
CA THR A 44 14.67 -6.35 1.38
C THR A 44 13.29 -6.85 1.80
N ASP A 45 12.65 -7.65 0.97
CA ASP A 45 11.33 -8.22 1.26
C ASP A 45 11.35 -9.06 2.55
N TYR A 46 10.41 -8.78 3.39
CA TYR A 46 10.11 -9.53 4.60
C TYR A 46 8.60 -9.68 4.78
N SER A 47 7.89 -9.86 3.67
CA SER A 47 6.43 -10.08 3.69
C SER A 47 6.09 -11.35 4.44
N LEU A 48 4.95 -11.33 5.14
CA LEU A 48 4.53 -12.42 6.01
C LEU A 48 3.18 -12.97 5.58
N LEU A 49 3.04 -14.30 5.71
CA LEU A 49 1.79 -15.03 5.55
C LEU A 49 1.34 -15.52 6.93
N VAL A 50 0.08 -15.30 7.25
CA VAL A 50 -0.53 -15.76 8.49
C VAL A 50 -1.59 -16.80 8.15
N TYR A 51 -1.37 -18.02 8.61
CA TYR A 51 -2.30 -19.12 8.43
C TYR A 51 -3.12 -19.32 9.70
N LYS A 52 -4.40 -19.61 9.52
CA LYS A 52 -5.29 -20.14 10.54
C LYS A 52 -5.60 -21.58 10.17
N ASP A 53 -5.17 -22.52 11.00
CA ASP A 53 -5.10 -23.92 10.63
C ASP A 53 -4.26 -24.05 9.33
N ASP A 54 -4.73 -24.64 8.26
CA ASP A 54 -3.99 -24.71 6.99
C ASP A 54 -4.44 -23.68 5.94
N LEU A 55 -5.32 -22.74 6.32
CA LEU A 55 -5.86 -21.75 5.40
C LEU A 55 -5.12 -20.41 5.56
N LEU A 56 -4.68 -19.81 4.45
CA LEU A 56 -4.13 -18.46 4.44
C LEU A 56 -5.22 -17.47 4.89
N TYR A 57 -5.00 -16.83 6.01
CA TYR A 57 -5.98 -15.97 6.69
C TYR A 57 -5.68 -14.49 6.56
N ALA A 58 -4.41 -14.14 6.61
CA ALA A 58 -3.95 -12.77 6.44
C ALA A 58 -2.55 -12.74 5.80
N VAL A 59 -2.20 -11.63 5.18
CA VAL A 59 -0.84 -11.38 4.72
C VAL A 59 -0.40 -9.96 5.12
N LEU A 60 0.90 -9.78 5.33
CA LEU A 60 1.50 -8.49 5.61
C LEU A 60 2.55 -8.19 4.53
N PRO A 61 2.25 -7.31 3.54
CA PRO A 61 3.28 -6.74 2.69
C PRO A 61 4.31 -6.01 3.55
N ALA A 62 5.58 -6.43 3.51
CA ALA A 62 6.58 -5.82 4.38
C ALA A 62 7.98 -5.87 3.81
N ASN A 63 8.81 -4.91 4.22
CA ASN A 63 10.24 -4.93 4.06
C ASN A 63 10.94 -4.70 5.40
N ILE A 64 12.17 -5.21 5.52
CA ILE A 64 12.97 -5.05 6.74
C ILE A 64 14.13 -4.09 6.51
N VAL A 65 14.47 -3.31 7.56
CA VAL A 65 15.68 -2.48 7.60
C VAL A 65 16.28 -2.62 9.00
N GLY A 66 17.42 -3.28 9.10
CA GLY A 66 17.99 -3.69 10.36
C GLY A 66 17.03 -4.63 11.10
N ASP A 67 16.67 -4.28 12.32
CA ASP A 67 15.70 -5.00 13.18
C ASP A 67 14.28 -4.43 13.13
N LYS A 68 13.98 -3.54 12.17
CA LYS A 68 12.68 -2.87 12.05
C LYS A 68 11.92 -3.35 10.83
N LEU A 69 10.67 -3.74 11.04
CA LEU A 69 9.75 -4.15 9.98
C LEU A 69 8.82 -2.99 9.60
N TYR A 70 8.69 -2.77 8.31
CA TYR A 70 7.80 -1.74 7.74
C TYR A 70 6.77 -2.41 6.87
N SER A 71 5.53 -1.92 6.90
CA SER A 71 4.50 -2.36 5.95
C SER A 71 4.77 -1.79 4.56
N HIS A 72 5.90 -2.07 4.05
CA HIS A 72 6.59 -1.83 2.80
C HIS A 72 6.84 -0.35 2.46
N LYS A 73 8.07 0.13 2.70
CA LYS A 73 8.51 1.51 2.43
C LYS A 73 8.40 1.93 0.96
N GLY A 74 8.46 0.97 0.04
CA GLY A 74 8.29 1.21 -1.41
C GLY A 74 6.84 1.38 -1.86
N LEU A 75 5.85 1.22 -0.95
CA LEU A 75 4.44 1.36 -1.25
C LEU A 75 3.87 2.63 -0.60
N THR A 76 2.85 3.22 -1.21
CA THR A 76 2.14 4.38 -0.67
C THR A 76 1.49 4.07 0.68
N TYR A 77 0.95 2.87 0.81
CA TYR A 77 0.37 2.31 2.03
C TYR A 77 0.63 0.81 2.07
N GLY A 78 0.59 0.25 3.25
CA GLY A 78 0.60 -1.17 3.52
C GLY A 78 -0.47 -1.48 4.56
N SER A 79 -0.61 -2.68 4.98
CA SER A 79 -1.51 -3.05 6.08
C SER A 79 -1.40 -4.55 6.36
N LEU A 80 -2.02 -5.01 7.44
CA LEU A 80 -2.41 -6.39 7.55
C LEU A 80 -3.62 -6.62 6.63
N VAL A 81 -3.40 -7.34 5.54
CA VAL A 81 -4.42 -7.66 4.54
C VAL A 81 -5.20 -8.88 5.01
N LEU A 82 -6.52 -8.78 4.99
CA LEU A 82 -7.43 -9.77 5.58
C LEU A 82 -8.32 -10.43 4.54
N SER A 83 -8.63 -11.71 4.74
CA SER A 83 -9.62 -12.42 3.91
C SER A 83 -11.01 -11.79 4.07
N LYS A 84 -11.89 -11.95 3.08
CA LYS A 84 -13.30 -11.51 3.17
C LYS A 84 -14.06 -12.15 4.33
N SER A 85 -13.69 -13.36 4.72
CA SER A 85 -14.31 -14.09 5.82
C SER A 85 -13.73 -13.75 7.19
N ALA A 86 -12.80 -12.79 7.28
CA ALA A 86 -12.16 -12.40 8.53
C ALA A 86 -13.18 -11.94 9.57
N LYS A 87 -13.05 -12.51 10.78
CA LYS A 87 -13.88 -12.18 11.96
C LYS A 87 -12.98 -11.59 13.03
N LEU A 88 -13.49 -10.62 13.78
CA LEU A 88 -12.74 -9.85 14.78
C LEU A 88 -11.88 -10.75 15.70
N LEU A 89 -12.46 -11.77 16.33
CA LEU A 89 -11.74 -12.63 17.27
C LEU A 89 -10.60 -13.41 16.59
N TYR A 90 -10.84 -13.96 15.41
CA TYR A 90 -9.80 -14.71 14.69
C TYR A 90 -8.71 -13.80 14.15
N THR A 91 -9.07 -12.57 13.73
CA THR A 91 -8.09 -11.57 13.30
C THR A 91 -7.23 -11.10 14.47
N PHE A 92 -7.82 -10.98 15.66
CA PHE A 92 -7.08 -10.66 16.87
C PHE A 92 -6.03 -11.73 17.21
N GLU A 93 -6.41 -13.01 17.15
CA GLU A 93 -5.46 -14.11 17.37
C GLU A 93 -4.38 -14.19 16.27
N ALA A 94 -4.75 -13.92 15.00
CA ALA A 94 -3.78 -13.81 13.92
C ALA A 94 -2.78 -12.67 14.14
N PHE A 95 -3.26 -11.51 14.61
CA PHE A 95 -2.40 -10.37 14.93
C PHE A 95 -1.47 -10.65 16.12
N LYS A 96 -1.96 -11.34 17.16
CA LYS A 96 -1.13 -11.79 18.28
C LYS A 96 -0.03 -12.77 17.80
N ALA A 97 -0.39 -13.72 16.95
CA ALA A 97 0.58 -14.67 16.38
C ALA A 97 1.65 -13.94 15.54
N LEU A 98 1.24 -12.93 14.79
CA LEU A 98 2.16 -12.07 14.05
C LEU A 98 3.15 -11.38 14.99
N LEU A 99 2.68 -10.73 16.06
CA LEU A 99 3.55 -10.05 17.03
C LEU A 99 4.50 -11.03 17.73
N ALA A 100 4.00 -12.20 18.13
CA ALA A 100 4.84 -13.25 18.73
C ALA A 100 5.92 -13.77 17.77
N PHE A 101 5.60 -13.88 16.47
CA PHE A 101 6.58 -14.23 15.44
C PHE A 101 7.67 -13.16 15.32
N LEU A 102 7.30 -11.88 15.32
CA LEU A 102 8.25 -10.77 15.23
C LEU A 102 9.19 -10.76 16.44
N ASP A 103 8.66 -10.94 17.64
CA ASP A 103 9.43 -11.04 18.89
C ASP A 103 10.43 -12.22 18.83
N ALA A 104 9.97 -13.39 18.44
CA ALA A 104 10.82 -14.58 18.28
C ALA A 104 11.93 -14.42 17.23
N LYS A 105 11.77 -13.47 16.29
CA LYS A 105 12.77 -13.08 15.27
C LYS A 105 13.61 -11.88 15.67
N ALA A 106 13.50 -11.41 16.91
CA ALA A 106 14.19 -10.22 17.45
C ALA A 106 13.93 -8.96 16.60
N ILE A 107 12.74 -8.84 16.01
CA ILE A 107 12.29 -7.63 15.32
C ILE A 107 11.77 -6.65 16.37
N SER A 108 12.48 -5.53 16.55
CA SER A 108 12.26 -4.58 17.64
C SER A 108 11.04 -3.69 17.44
N SER A 109 10.61 -3.47 16.19
CA SER A 109 9.45 -2.61 15.91
C SER A 109 8.76 -2.96 14.59
N LEU A 110 7.46 -2.66 14.55
CA LEU A 110 6.61 -2.77 13.37
C LEU A 110 5.98 -1.40 13.07
N GLU A 111 6.29 -0.81 11.93
CA GLU A 111 5.65 0.41 11.43
C GLU A 111 4.63 0.05 10.35
N LEU A 112 3.37 0.43 10.57
CA LEU A 112 2.28 0.19 9.65
C LEU A 112 1.77 1.50 9.03
N ARG A 113 1.63 1.53 7.71
CA ARG A 113 0.95 2.59 6.96
C ARG A 113 -0.40 2.07 6.53
N ASN A 114 -1.43 2.32 7.31
CA ASN A 114 -2.74 1.74 7.04
C ASN A 114 -3.27 2.13 5.67
N ILE A 115 -3.89 1.17 4.98
CA ILE A 115 -4.62 1.42 3.75
C ILE A 115 -5.80 2.38 4.03
N PRO A 116 -6.03 3.40 3.19
CA PRO A 116 -7.19 4.26 3.30
C PRO A 116 -8.49 3.46 3.18
N THR A 117 -9.44 3.70 4.09
CA THR A 117 -10.67 2.89 4.19
C THR A 117 -11.54 2.89 2.94
N PHE A 118 -11.48 3.94 2.12
CA PHE A 118 -12.23 4.00 0.86
C PHE A 118 -11.73 3.05 -0.23
N TYR A 119 -10.55 2.44 -0.06
CA TYR A 119 -10.07 1.35 -0.93
C TYR A 119 -10.55 -0.02 -0.49
N ASN A 120 -11.13 -0.13 0.71
CA ASN A 120 -11.63 -1.40 1.20
C ASN A 120 -12.88 -1.82 0.41
N THR A 121 -12.97 -3.09 0.06
CA THR A 121 -14.19 -3.66 -0.56
C THR A 121 -15.27 -3.96 0.47
N MET A 122 -14.91 -4.01 1.75
CA MET A 122 -15.77 -4.19 2.92
C MET A 122 -15.19 -3.41 4.10
N PRO A 123 -16.01 -2.97 5.08
CA PRO A 123 -15.52 -2.35 6.31
C PRO A 123 -14.43 -3.19 6.98
N SER A 124 -13.34 -2.56 7.39
CA SER A 124 -12.16 -3.22 7.92
C SER A 124 -11.43 -2.33 8.94
N ASP A 125 -11.99 -2.23 10.15
CA ASP A 125 -11.44 -1.43 11.25
C ASP A 125 -10.69 -2.26 12.29
N GLU A 126 -10.61 -3.58 12.10
CA GLU A 126 -10.03 -4.50 13.08
C GLU A 126 -8.60 -4.10 13.45
N LEU A 127 -7.79 -3.76 12.45
CA LEU A 127 -6.39 -3.38 12.69
C LEU A 127 -6.29 -2.09 13.52
N SER A 128 -7.12 -1.10 13.24
CA SER A 128 -7.16 0.15 14.02
C SER A 128 -7.47 -0.11 15.49
N TYR A 129 -8.42 -1.01 15.76
CA TYR A 129 -8.75 -1.45 17.10
C TYR A 129 -7.57 -2.19 17.77
N PHE A 130 -6.89 -3.08 17.07
CA PHE A 130 -5.76 -3.84 17.63
C PHE A 130 -4.56 -2.95 17.92
N LEU A 131 -4.27 -1.98 17.07
CA LEU A 131 -3.22 -1.00 17.29
C LEU A 131 -3.51 -0.15 18.55
N PHE A 132 -4.76 0.24 18.75
CA PHE A 132 -5.19 0.89 20.00
C PHE A 132 -4.98 -0.01 21.22
N LYS A 133 -5.39 -1.29 21.14
CA LYS A 133 -5.20 -2.27 22.24
C LYS A 133 -3.72 -2.57 22.55
N ALA A 134 -2.87 -2.50 21.54
CA ALA A 134 -1.42 -2.70 21.67
C ALA A 134 -0.69 -1.42 22.14
N ASN A 135 -1.41 -0.33 22.43
CA ASN A 135 -0.82 0.99 22.74
C ASN A 135 0.17 1.48 21.66
N ALA A 136 -0.14 1.21 20.39
CA ALA A 136 0.70 1.64 19.28
C ALA A 136 0.73 3.17 19.19
N THR A 137 1.90 3.73 18.93
CA THR A 137 2.07 5.17 18.76
C THR A 137 1.64 5.60 17.36
N LEU A 138 0.72 6.57 17.27
CA LEU A 138 0.38 7.22 16.02
C LEU A 138 1.50 8.19 15.62
N ILE A 139 2.25 7.83 14.56
CA ILE A 139 3.41 8.62 14.11
C ILE A 139 2.95 9.74 13.15
N LYS A 140 1.98 9.44 12.27
CA LYS A 140 1.53 10.36 11.23
C LYS A 140 0.07 10.09 10.86
N ARG A 141 -0.67 11.14 10.54
CA ARG A 141 -2.00 11.07 9.95
C ARG A 141 -2.13 12.12 8.85
N ASP A 142 -2.47 11.67 7.65
CA ASP A 142 -2.74 12.54 6.52
C ASP A 142 -4.24 12.63 6.25
N ALA A 143 -4.70 13.81 5.81
CA ALA A 143 -6.06 13.98 5.31
C ALA A 143 -6.07 13.67 3.80
N LEU A 144 -6.97 12.79 3.39
CA LEU A 144 -7.10 12.36 2.01
C LEU A 144 -8.30 13.03 1.34
N MET A 145 -8.10 13.53 0.13
CA MET A 145 -9.15 14.13 -0.70
C MET A 145 -9.54 13.14 -1.79
N VAL A 146 -10.78 12.68 -1.76
CA VAL A 146 -11.30 11.66 -2.67
C VAL A 146 -12.42 12.24 -3.50
N ILE A 147 -12.42 11.91 -4.79
CA ILE A 147 -13.50 12.25 -5.73
C ILE A 147 -14.23 10.95 -6.08
N ASP A 148 -15.49 10.87 -5.70
CA ASP A 148 -16.38 9.82 -6.17
C ASP A 148 -16.84 10.16 -7.60
N THR A 149 -16.34 9.42 -8.58
CA THR A 149 -16.65 9.62 -10.00
C THR A 149 -18.07 9.23 -10.39
N SER A 150 -18.79 8.51 -9.52
CA SER A 150 -20.21 8.21 -9.72
C SER A 150 -21.10 9.44 -9.50
N THR A 151 -20.60 10.47 -8.81
CA THR A 151 -21.33 11.69 -8.54
C THR A 151 -20.89 12.82 -9.47
N LYS A 152 -21.87 13.66 -9.91
CA LYS A 152 -21.57 14.84 -10.72
C LYS A 152 -20.96 15.94 -9.83
N ILE A 153 -19.69 16.22 -10.00
CA ILE A 153 -18.99 17.30 -9.29
C ILE A 153 -19.13 18.59 -10.11
N LYS A 154 -19.62 19.66 -9.48
CA LYS A 154 -19.65 20.98 -10.09
C LYS A 154 -18.26 21.62 -9.99
N PHE A 155 -17.64 21.90 -11.14
CA PHE A 155 -16.40 22.66 -11.15
C PHE A 155 -16.65 24.10 -10.65
N GLN A 156 -15.78 24.59 -9.79
CA GLN A 156 -15.77 25.98 -9.35
C GLN A 156 -15.56 26.92 -10.56
N LYS A 157 -16.05 28.16 -10.44
CA LYS A 157 -16.00 29.17 -11.51
C LYS A 157 -14.59 29.36 -12.06
N ASN A 158 -13.60 29.58 -11.20
CA ASN A 158 -12.21 29.76 -11.57
C ASN A 158 -11.62 28.55 -12.34
N ARG A 159 -12.01 27.32 -12.00
CA ARG A 159 -11.58 26.13 -12.74
C ARG A 159 -12.17 26.09 -14.15
N ARG A 160 -13.45 26.43 -14.30
CA ARG A 160 -14.09 26.56 -15.63
C ARG A 160 -13.46 27.65 -16.49
N GLU A 161 -13.14 28.79 -15.90
CA GLU A 161 -12.42 29.86 -16.57
C GLU A 161 -11.04 29.45 -17.04
N GLY A 162 -10.29 28.70 -16.20
CA GLY A 162 -9.00 28.10 -16.57
C GLY A 162 -9.11 27.14 -17.75
N ILE A 163 -10.09 26.23 -17.72
CA ILE A 163 -10.36 25.31 -18.84
C ILE A 163 -10.69 26.07 -20.13
N ASN A 164 -11.55 27.10 -20.04
CA ASN A 164 -11.92 27.89 -21.21
C ASN A 164 -10.73 28.71 -21.77
N LYS A 165 -9.85 29.22 -20.89
CA LYS A 165 -8.61 29.87 -21.30
C LYS A 165 -7.66 28.90 -22.01
N ALA A 166 -7.49 27.69 -21.47
CA ALA A 166 -6.66 26.66 -22.10
C ALA A 166 -7.17 26.32 -23.51
N LYS A 167 -8.47 26.09 -23.65
CA LYS A 167 -9.10 25.84 -24.98
C LYS A 167 -8.91 26.96 -25.96
N ARG A 168 -9.09 28.22 -25.52
CA ARG A 168 -8.88 29.42 -26.39
C ARG A 168 -7.43 29.56 -26.84
N ASN A 169 -6.48 29.11 -26.04
CA ASN A 169 -5.06 29.09 -26.37
C ASN A 169 -4.62 27.83 -27.14
N GLY A 170 -5.57 27.04 -27.64
CA GLY A 170 -5.28 25.87 -28.47
C GLY A 170 -4.62 24.71 -27.70
N LEU A 171 -4.68 24.70 -26.36
CA LEU A 171 -4.14 23.59 -25.60
C LEU A 171 -5.00 22.34 -25.79
N THR A 172 -4.35 21.23 -26.12
CA THR A 172 -4.96 19.92 -26.29
C THR A 172 -4.46 18.95 -25.22
N ILE A 173 -5.23 17.91 -24.97
CA ILE A 173 -4.85 16.82 -24.08
C ILE A 173 -4.75 15.56 -24.95
N ALA A 174 -3.61 14.87 -24.86
CA ALA A 174 -3.39 13.61 -25.52
C ALA A 174 -3.00 12.54 -24.49
N VAL A 175 -3.30 11.27 -24.80
CA VAL A 175 -2.77 10.12 -24.08
C VAL A 175 -1.55 9.64 -24.84
N GLU A 176 -0.42 9.68 -24.18
CA GLU A 176 0.87 9.30 -24.76
C GLU A 176 1.39 8.02 -24.11
N HIS A 177 2.16 7.24 -24.87
CA HIS A 177 2.86 6.06 -24.40
C HIS A 177 4.39 6.25 -24.35
N ASN A 178 4.89 7.35 -24.94
CA ASN A 178 6.29 7.76 -24.82
C ASN A 178 6.37 8.94 -23.83
N PHE A 179 6.99 8.71 -22.70
CA PHE A 179 7.14 9.69 -21.63
C PHE A 179 8.50 10.42 -21.65
N GLU A 180 9.38 10.13 -22.63
CA GLU A 180 10.74 10.64 -22.68
C GLU A 180 10.80 12.18 -22.68
N GLY A 181 10.00 12.83 -23.52
CA GLY A 181 9.92 14.29 -23.54
C GLY A 181 9.43 14.88 -22.21
N PHE A 182 8.37 14.30 -21.63
CA PHE A 182 7.89 14.74 -20.31
C PHE A 182 8.97 14.53 -19.23
N TRP A 183 9.66 13.39 -19.25
CA TRP A 183 10.65 13.05 -18.26
C TRP A 183 11.85 13.98 -18.29
N ASN A 184 12.47 14.13 -19.47
CA ASN A 184 13.73 14.84 -19.64
C ASN A 184 13.54 16.35 -19.70
N GLU A 185 12.45 16.87 -20.29
CA GLU A 185 12.26 18.31 -20.49
C GLU A 185 11.44 18.97 -19.39
N ILE A 186 10.59 18.20 -18.66
CA ILE A 186 9.70 18.76 -17.66
C ILE A 186 10.01 18.23 -16.26
N LEU A 187 9.95 16.91 -16.06
CA LEU A 187 10.01 16.33 -14.71
C LEU A 187 11.39 16.53 -14.07
N ILE A 188 12.46 16.08 -14.72
CA ILE A 188 13.82 16.19 -14.18
C ILE A 188 14.20 17.65 -13.93
N PRO A 189 14.05 18.60 -14.91
CA PRO A 189 14.41 19.98 -14.67
C PRO A 189 13.61 20.66 -13.57
N ASN A 190 12.31 20.35 -13.44
CA ASN A 190 11.48 20.89 -12.38
C ASN A 190 11.87 20.40 -10.99
N LEU A 191 12.11 19.08 -10.84
CA LEU A 191 12.53 18.50 -9.57
C LEU A 191 13.90 19.03 -9.15
N GLN A 192 14.85 19.09 -10.09
CA GLN A 192 16.17 19.63 -9.81
C GLN A 192 16.10 21.12 -9.41
N LYS A 193 15.36 21.94 -10.15
CA LYS A 193 15.25 23.40 -9.89
C LYS A 193 14.54 23.71 -8.59
N LYS A 194 13.45 22.98 -8.26
CA LYS A 194 12.60 23.31 -7.11
C LYS A 194 13.03 22.60 -5.81
N HIS A 195 13.60 21.42 -5.92
CA HIS A 195 13.83 20.56 -4.77
C HIS A 195 15.26 20.00 -4.69
N GLY A 196 16.06 20.14 -5.73
CA GLY A 196 17.44 19.61 -5.77
C GLY A 196 17.51 18.08 -5.77
N VAL A 197 16.43 17.41 -6.26
CA VAL A 197 16.34 15.95 -6.27
C VAL A 197 16.05 15.40 -7.68
N ALA A 198 16.40 14.13 -7.90
CA ALA A 198 16.00 13.36 -9.07
C ALA A 198 14.62 12.73 -8.90
N PRO A 199 13.95 12.30 -9.98
CA PRO A 199 12.75 11.46 -9.89
C PRO A 199 12.99 10.20 -9.06
N VAL A 200 11.97 9.73 -8.34
CA VAL A 200 12.03 8.48 -7.56
C VAL A 200 12.05 7.27 -8.48
N HIS A 201 11.41 7.38 -9.64
CA HIS A 201 11.32 6.33 -10.67
C HIS A 201 12.21 6.68 -11.86
N SER A 202 12.63 5.68 -12.63
CA SER A 202 13.31 5.88 -13.91
C SER A 202 12.33 5.94 -15.08
N LEU A 203 12.80 6.34 -16.26
CA LEU A 203 11.97 6.31 -17.47
C LEU A 203 11.67 4.88 -17.95
N GLU A 204 12.57 3.95 -17.63
CA GLU A 204 12.44 2.52 -18.01
C GLU A 204 11.43 1.78 -17.13
N GLU A 205 11.18 2.29 -15.93
CA GLU A 205 10.11 1.84 -15.04
C GLU A 205 8.73 2.20 -15.59
#